data_9af19aa25cf7a79d3a530ae2b093b043
#
_entry.id   9af19aa25cf7a79d3a530ae2b093b043
#
_cell.length_a   1.000
_cell.length_b   1.000
_cell.length_c   1.000
_cell.angle_alpha   90.00
_cell.angle_beta   90.00
_cell.angle_gamma   90.00
#
_symmetry.space_group_name_H-M   'P 1'
#
loop_
_entity.id
_entity.type
_entity.pdbx_description
1 polymer ?
#
loop_
_entity_poly.entity_id
_entity_poly.type
_entity_poly.pdbx_seq_one_letter_code
_entity_poly.pdbx_strand_id
1 'polypeptide(L)'
;MATDRSGRINESQKYDVHIIGQSRFGSCRYRLSQIDRHDGSSIIRYKLAESCSDVSIHVRHNSIHLNGSPFVIHGTLYSEQCYCPQGSVDEWLETVRCPLGDPQIDMDLIPFRAINFSSLRTRMIQQYDKPGSISHCNYVILRNQVHRRCYGQHTGFSKFMDTILLSLARKFTLPDMELFVNLGDWPLVKKGGQSRTTGPFPIFSWCGSDDTFDIVMPTYDITESTLENMGRVMLDMLSIQRRGIPWAEKHPKAFWRGRDARRERLELVALARRHPDLLNASLTNFFFFRDEESEFGPRVAHISMHDFFDYRYQVNVDGTVAAYRLPYLLAGSSVVMKQDSFYYEHFYRKLVPMRHYIPFEADLSNLVQQIEWARDNDEQAREIRDNANAFINANLLPLDIYCYHALLFKEYAKYIVSPIQVQPGMEKIEQPDEAYHCPCERTTLPRDEL
;
A
#
# COMPACT_ATOMS: atom_id res chain seq x y z
N MET A 1 18.08 -6.04 -21.67
CA MET A 1 19.28 -5.73 -20.86
C MET A 1 20.35 -5.19 -21.79
N ALA A 2 20.86 -4.00 -21.53
CA ALA A 2 21.96 -3.45 -22.30
C ALA A 2 23.28 -3.85 -21.62
N THR A 3 23.93 -4.85 -22.15
CA THR A 3 25.29 -5.23 -21.77
C THR A 3 26.29 -4.59 -22.76
N ASP A 4 27.44 -4.19 -22.28
CA ASP A 4 28.54 -3.80 -23.14
C ASP A 4 29.10 -5.03 -23.88
N ARG A 5 30.06 -4.84 -24.83
CA ARG A 5 30.68 -5.93 -25.58
C ARG A 5 31.46 -6.95 -24.72
N SER A 6 31.65 -6.66 -23.43
CA SER A 6 32.31 -7.51 -22.44
C SER A 6 31.34 -8.27 -21.54
N GLY A 7 30.03 -8.07 -21.71
CA GLY A 7 28.99 -8.67 -20.88
C GLY A 7 28.84 -8.03 -19.50
N ARG A 8 29.49 -6.90 -19.25
CA ARG A 8 29.32 -6.15 -18.00
C ARG A 8 28.06 -5.31 -18.07
N ILE A 9 27.29 -5.33 -16.99
CA ILE A 9 26.13 -4.46 -16.78
C ILE A 9 26.71 -3.05 -16.61
N ASN A 10 26.44 -2.15 -17.58
CA ASN A 10 26.89 -0.77 -17.49
C ASN A 10 26.12 -0.04 -16.42
N GLU A 11 26.80 0.48 -15.43
CA GLU A 11 26.25 1.32 -14.36
C GLU A 11 25.64 2.59 -14.96
N SER A 12 24.40 2.90 -14.53
CA SER A 12 23.71 4.17 -14.75
C SER A 12 23.58 4.64 -16.21
N GLN A 13 22.76 3.93 -17.01
CA GLN A 13 22.38 4.42 -18.34
C GLN A 13 21.23 5.45 -18.23
N LYS A 14 21.48 6.69 -18.63
CA LYS A 14 20.45 7.71 -18.78
C LYS A 14 19.85 7.62 -20.19
N TYR A 15 18.55 7.41 -20.25
CA TYR A 15 17.80 7.39 -21.49
C TYR A 15 17.21 8.77 -21.78
N ASP A 16 17.16 9.12 -23.06
CA ASP A 16 16.44 10.28 -23.55
C ASP A 16 15.01 9.82 -23.85
N VAL A 17 14.02 10.39 -23.13
CA VAL A 17 12.63 9.97 -23.20
C VAL A 17 11.75 11.17 -23.52
N HIS A 18 11.04 11.07 -24.65
CA HIS A 18 10.06 12.06 -25.07
C HIS A 18 8.70 11.42 -25.26
N ILE A 19 7.67 12.09 -24.76
CA ILE A 19 6.28 11.70 -24.97
C ILE A 19 5.66 12.75 -25.89
N ILE A 20 5.16 12.31 -27.02
CA ILE A 20 4.49 13.13 -28.02
C ILE A 20 3.04 12.72 -28.06
N GLY A 21 2.13 13.67 -28.13
CA GLY A 21 0.70 13.46 -28.23
C GLY A 21 -0.03 14.79 -28.32
N GLN A 22 -1.33 14.75 -28.54
CA GLN A 22 -2.18 15.92 -28.68
C GLN A 22 -3.17 16.03 -27.53
N SER A 23 -3.30 17.20 -26.97
CA SER A 23 -4.34 17.56 -26.03
C SER A 23 -5.20 18.69 -26.59
N ARG A 24 -6.31 18.99 -25.93
CA ARG A 24 -7.14 20.15 -26.31
C ARG A 24 -6.41 21.50 -26.21
N PHE A 25 -5.28 21.52 -25.48
CA PHE A 25 -4.47 22.75 -25.30
C PHE A 25 -3.20 22.75 -26.14
N GLY A 26 -3.05 21.80 -27.08
CA GLY A 26 -1.87 21.63 -27.94
C GLY A 26 -1.08 20.35 -27.57
N SER A 27 0.24 20.41 -27.59
CA SER A 27 1.07 19.26 -27.23
C SER A 27 0.85 18.81 -25.79
N CYS A 28 0.80 17.50 -25.58
CA CYS A 28 0.63 16.90 -24.25
C CYS A 28 1.70 17.35 -23.28
N ARG A 29 1.28 17.84 -22.12
CA ARG A 29 2.18 18.10 -21.00
C ARG A 29 2.30 16.87 -20.12
N TYR A 30 3.50 16.53 -19.74
CA TYR A 30 3.77 15.36 -18.91
C TYR A 30 4.87 15.62 -17.89
N ARG A 31 4.84 14.83 -16.83
CA ARG A 31 5.93 14.72 -15.86
C ARG A 31 6.62 13.39 -16.07
N LEU A 32 7.94 13.38 -16.07
CA LEU A 32 8.76 12.19 -16.28
C LEU A 32 9.68 11.96 -15.08
N SER A 33 9.84 10.69 -14.71
CA SER A 33 10.86 10.23 -13.77
C SER A 33 11.52 8.99 -14.32
N GLN A 34 12.82 9.03 -14.43
CA GLN A 34 13.61 7.87 -14.80
C GLN A 34 14.25 7.26 -13.57
N ILE A 35 14.20 5.95 -13.49
CA ILE A 35 14.59 5.15 -12.35
C ILE A 35 15.59 4.09 -12.81
N ASP A 36 16.91 4.26 -12.46
CA ASP A 36 17.93 3.24 -12.64
C ASP A 36 17.79 2.16 -11.55
N ARG A 37 17.74 0.91 -11.90
CA ARG A 37 17.63 -0.22 -10.96
C ARG A 37 18.98 -0.83 -10.61
N HIS A 38 20.07 -0.28 -11.09
CA HIS A 38 21.44 -0.78 -10.88
C HIS A 38 21.67 -2.25 -11.26
N ASP A 39 20.75 -2.83 -12.04
CA ASP A 39 20.82 -4.18 -12.61
C ASP A 39 20.91 -4.16 -14.13
N GLY A 40 21.21 -2.99 -14.71
CA GLY A 40 21.22 -2.75 -16.15
C GLY A 40 19.84 -2.47 -16.73
N SER A 41 18.79 -2.38 -15.91
CA SER A 41 17.46 -1.97 -16.32
C SER A 41 17.10 -0.60 -15.74
N SER A 42 16.15 0.10 -16.39
CA SER A 42 15.60 1.36 -15.93
C SER A 42 14.09 1.33 -16.01
N ILE A 43 13.44 1.96 -15.04
CA ILE A 43 11.99 2.17 -15.07
C ILE A 43 11.75 3.61 -15.50
N ILE A 44 10.90 3.79 -16.50
CA ILE A 44 10.46 5.10 -16.95
C ILE A 44 9.03 5.27 -16.49
N ARG A 45 8.80 6.27 -15.64
CA ARG A 45 7.48 6.65 -15.15
C ARG A 45 7.09 7.97 -15.77
N TYR A 46 5.85 8.05 -16.21
CA TYR A 46 5.29 9.30 -16.69
C TYR A 46 3.89 9.52 -16.13
N LYS A 47 3.51 10.77 -16.02
CA LYS A 47 2.16 11.20 -15.67
C LYS A 47 1.75 12.32 -16.63
N LEU A 48 0.64 12.13 -17.32
CA LEU A 48 0.05 13.17 -18.15
C LEU A 48 -0.64 14.20 -17.27
N ALA A 49 -0.47 15.46 -17.57
CA ALA A 49 -1.13 16.55 -16.84
C ALA A 49 -2.58 16.76 -17.30
N GLU A 50 -2.95 16.20 -18.44
CA GLU A 50 -4.25 16.32 -19.08
C GLU A 50 -4.52 15.11 -19.97
N SER A 51 -5.76 14.94 -20.44
CA SER A 51 -6.08 13.88 -21.39
C SER A 51 -5.40 14.13 -22.73
N CYS A 52 -4.84 13.08 -23.30
CA CYS A 52 -4.03 13.11 -24.51
C CYS A 52 -4.45 12.01 -25.49
N SER A 53 -4.44 12.32 -26.79
CA SER A 53 -4.60 11.35 -27.87
C SER A 53 -3.32 11.19 -28.68
N ASP A 54 -3.25 10.12 -29.45
CA ASP A 54 -2.13 9.82 -30.34
C ASP A 54 -0.78 9.87 -29.65
N VAL A 55 -0.73 9.22 -28.46
CA VAL A 55 0.46 9.25 -27.60
C VAL A 55 1.50 8.29 -28.12
N SER A 56 2.71 8.80 -28.34
CA SER A 56 3.89 7.98 -28.64
C SER A 56 5.01 8.28 -27.66
N ILE A 57 5.60 7.21 -27.10
CA ILE A 57 6.69 7.28 -26.14
C ILE A 57 7.99 6.89 -26.83
N HIS A 58 8.85 7.87 -27.01
CA HIS A 58 10.16 7.71 -27.64
C HIS A 58 11.23 7.49 -26.58
N VAL A 59 11.90 6.36 -26.62
CA VAL A 59 13.01 6.03 -25.69
C VAL A 59 14.27 5.83 -26.52
N ARG A 60 15.29 6.66 -26.26
CA ARG A 60 16.56 6.65 -26.99
C ARG A 60 17.74 6.51 -26.02
N HIS A 61 18.78 5.83 -26.49
CA HIS A 61 20.08 5.83 -25.87
C HIS A 61 21.12 6.30 -26.90
N ASN A 62 21.89 7.33 -26.55
CA ASN A 62 22.84 7.96 -27.47
C ASN A 62 22.19 8.35 -28.82
N SER A 63 21.02 8.96 -28.78
CA SER A 63 20.20 9.37 -29.93
C SER A 63 19.64 8.24 -30.80
N ILE A 64 19.87 6.98 -30.44
CA ILE A 64 19.35 5.81 -31.16
C ILE A 64 18.13 5.26 -30.40
N HIS A 65 17.03 5.01 -31.12
CA HIS A 65 15.84 4.40 -30.54
C HIS A 65 16.15 2.99 -29.98
N LEU A 66 15.63 2.69 -28.81
CA LEU A 66 15.62 1.31 -28.31
C LEU A 66 14.70 0.45 -29.16
N ASN A 67 14.93 -0.87 -29.12
CA ASN A 67 14.06 -1.82 -29.82
C ASN A 67 12.62 -1.67 -29.32
N GLY A 68 11.66 -1.57 -30.24
CA GLY A 68 10.25 -1.31 -29.95
C GLY A 68 9.87 0.16 -29.74
N SER A 69 10.84 1.08 -29.67
CA SER A 69 10.57 2.52 -29.61
C SER A 69 10.42 3.12 -31.01
N PRO A 70 9.43 4.03 -31.24
CA PRO A 70 8.46 4.56 -30.29
C PRO A 70 7.35 3.56 -29.93
N PHE A 71 6.94 3.59 -28.65
CA PHE A 71 5.76 2.86 -28.20
C PHE A 71 4.54 3.73 -28.48
N VAL A 72 3.63 3.26 -29.32
CA VAL A 72 2.42 4.00 -29.71
C VAL A 72 1.24 3.49 -28.90
N ILE A 73 0.51 4.42 -28.29
CA ILE A 73 -0.72 4.14 -27.55
C ILE A 73 -1.88 4.71 -28.39
N HIS A 74 -2.72 3.81 -28.87
CA HIS A 74 -3.88 4.18 -29.68
C HIS A 74 -5.05 4.65 -28.79
N GLY A 75 -5.79 5.64 -29.28
CA GLY A 75 -6.93 6.22 -28.57
C GLY A 75 -6.54 7.31 -27.56
N THR A 76 -7.50 7.66 -26.71
CA THR A 76 -7.32 8.74 -25.75
C THR A 76 -6.92 8.19 -24.39
N LEU A 77 -5.77 8.66 -23.89
CA LEU A 77 -5.38 8.48 -22.50
C LEU A 77 -6.03 9.58 -21.65
N TYR A 78 -6.95 9.19 -20.78
CA TYR A 78 -7.63 10.14 -19.92
C TYR A 78 -6.75 10.58 -18.76
N SER A 79 -6.87 11.85 -18.38
CA SER A 79 -6.29 12.34 -17.13
C SER A 79 -6.83 11.53 -15.94
N GLU A 80 -6.01 11.34 -14.91
CA GLU A 80 -6.43 10.70 -13.65
C GLU A 80 -7.65 11.37 -12.99
N GLN A 81 -7.91 12.64 -13.30
CA GLN A 81 -9.05 13.39 -12.78
C GLN A 81 -10.34 13.22 -13.60
N CYS A 82 -10.25 12.61 -14.78
CA CYS A 82 -11.43 12.40 -15.61
C CYS A 82 -12.35 11.33 -15.03
N TYR A 83 -13.63 11.66 -14.91
CA TYR A 83 -14.68 10.70 -14.56
C TYR A 83 -15.14 9.95 -15.83
N CYS A 84 -14.42 8.90 -16.18
CA CYS A 84 -14.67 8.11 -17.40
C CYS A 84 -14.70 6.60 -17.07
N PRO A 85 -15.67 6.10 -16.28
CA PRO A 85 -15.73 4.69 -15.92
C PRO A 85 -15.84 3.80 -17.16
N GLN A 86 -14.93 2.81 -17.26
CA GLN A 86 -14.76 1.91 -18.40
C GLN A 86 -15.55 0.59 -18.22
N GLY A 87 -16.85 0.67 -17.98
CA GLY A 87 -17.67 -0.51 -17.81
C GLY A 87 -17.80 -0.96 -16.34
N SER A 88 -18.10 -2.24 -16.12
CA SER A 88 -18.26 -2.84 -14.80
C SER A 88 -16.93 -3.15 -14.12
N VAL A 89 -16.97 -3.43 -12.82
CA VAL A 89 -15.81 -3.92 -12.08
C VAL A 89 -15.25 -5.22 -12.67
N ASP A 90 -16.11 -6.12 -13.15
CA ASP A 90 -15.69 -7.39 -13.75
C ASP A 90 -14.90 -7.17 -15.04
N GLU A 91 -15.44 -6.35 -15.94
CA GLU A 91 -14.76 -5.99 -17.21
C GLU A 91 -13.43 -5.29 -16.95
N TRP A 92 -13.35 -4.43 -15.94
CA TRP A 92 -12.09 -3.76 -15.60
C TRP A 92 -11.06 -4.74 -15.05
N LEU A 93 -11.45 -5.61 -14.09
CA LEU A 93 -10.56 -6.64 -13.52
C LEU A 93 -9.98 -7.55 -14.61
N GLU A 94 -10.80 -7.95 -15.59
CA GLU A 94 -10.35 -8.75 -16.73
C GLU A 94 -9.38 -7.97 -17.62
N THR A 95 -9.72 -6.72 -17.98
CA THR A 95 -8.94 -5.87 -18.88
C THR A 95 -7.53 -5.64 -18.35
N VAL A 96 -7.39 -5.33 -17.05
CA VAL A 96 -6.08 -5.06 -16.43
C VAL A 96 -5.42 -6.34 -15.89
N ARG A 97 -6.04 -7.50 -16.09
CA ARG A 97 -5.54 -8.81 -15.67
C ARG A 97 -5.26 -8.92 -14.17
N CYS A 98 -6.19 -8.41 -13.36
CA CYS A 98 -6.11 -8.59 -11.92
C CYS A 98 -6.16 -10.08 -11.53
N PRO A 99 -5.59 -10.47 -10.36
CA PRO A 99 -5.80 -11.79 -9.79
C PRO A 99 -7.29 -12.12 -9.62
N LEU A 100 -7.66 -13.38 -9.86
CA LEU A 100 -9.07 -13.82 -9.77
C LEU A 100 -9.57 -13.99 -8.34
N GLY A 101 -8.67 -14.06 -7.35
CA GLY A 101 -8.98 -14.19 -5.94
C GLY A 101 -7.81 -13.75 -5.07
N ASP A 102 -8.10 -13.54 -3.78
CA ASP A 102 -7.11 -13.18 -2.79
C ASP A 102 -7.40 -13.91 -1.46
N PRO A 103 -6.44 -14.65 -0.89
CA PRO A 103 -6.66 -15.44 0.32
C PRO A 103 -7.06 -14.60 1.54
N GLN A 104 -6.68 -13.33 1.60
CA GLN A 104 -7.10 -12.45 2.69
C GLN A 104 -8.57 -12.08 2.55
N ILE A 105 -9.02 -11.72 1.35
CA ILE A 105 -10.42 -11.39 1.06
C ILE A 105 -11.32 -12.59 1.37
N ASP A 106 -10.92 -13.78 0.89
CA ASP A 106 -11.68 -15.01 1.12
C ASP A 106 -11.87 -15.30 2.61
N MET A 107 -10.80 -15.16 3.40
CA MET A 107 -10.85 -15.39 4.84
C MET A 107 -11.68 -14.35 5.58
N ASP A 108 -11.55 -13.07 5.23
CA ASP A 108 -12.24 -11.97 5.91
C ASP A 108 -13.74 -12.01 5.64
N LEU A 109 -14.17 -12.50 4.48
CA LEU A 109 -15.60 -12.57 4.11
C LEU A 109 -16.33 -13.82 4.62
N ILE A 110 -15.60 -14.86 5.07
CA ILE A 110 -16.22 -16.09 5.62
C ILE A 110 -17.30 -15.82 6.67
N PRO A 111 -17.13 -14.90 7.64
CA PRO A 111 -18.14 -14.66 8.67
C PRO A 111 -19.43 -14.00 8.16
N PHE A 112 -19.41 -13.40 6.97
CA PHE A 112 -20.47 -12.57 6.42
C PHE A 112 -21.22 -13.31 5.32
N ARG A 113 -22.39 -13.90 5.63
CA ARG A 113 -23.20 -14.65 4.64
C ARG A 113 -24.40 -13.86 4.11
N ALA A 114 -24.93 -12.92 4.89
CA ALA A 114 -26.07 -12.09 4.55
C ALA A 114 -26.01 -10.79 5.37
N ILE A 115 -25.51 -9.73 4.76
CA ILE A 115 -25.35 -8.42 5.41
C ILE A 115 -26.63 -7.63 5.18
N ASN A 116 -27.38 -7.37 6.26
CA ASN A 116 -28.60 -6.59 6.22
C ASN A 116 -28.42 -5.27 6.99
N PHE A 117 -28.08 -4.21 6.28
CA PHE A 117 -27.88 -2.89 6.86
C PHE A 117 -29.15 -2.26 7.43
N SER A 118 -30.34 -2.67 7.00
CA SER A 118 -31.59 -2.20 7.62
C SER A 118 -31.66 -2.57 9.10
N SER A 119 -31.04 -3.69 9.50
CA SER A 119 -31.00 -4.14 10.91
C SER A 119 -29.67 -3.84 11.62
N LEU A 120 -28.56 -3.72 10.88
CA LEU A 120 -27.23 -3.57 11.48
C LEU A 120 -26.82 -2.12 11.68
N ARG A 121 -27.15 -1.21 10.76
CA ARG A 121 -26.65 0.18 10.72
C ARG A 121 -26.83 0.92 12.04
N THR A 122 -28.05 0.97 12.57
CA THR A 122 -28.32 1.68 13.81
C THR A 122 -27.50 1.14 14.98
N ARG A 123 -27.33 -0.17 15.05
CA ARG A 123 -26.57 -0.83 16.11
C ARG A 123 -25.08 -0.55 15.99
N MET A 124 -24.55 -0.57 14.77
CA MET A 124 -23.14 -0.22 14.50
C MET A 124 -22.86 1.23 14.93
N ILE A 125 -23.72 2.16 14.53
CA ILE A 125 -23.61 3.57 14.93
C ILE A 125 -23.67 3.68 16.46
N GLN A 126 -24.66 3.11 17.12
CA GLN A 126 -24.78 3.15 18.58
C GLN A 126 -23.60 2.55 19.34
N GLN A 127 -22.97 1.52 18.77
CA GLN A 127 -21.82 0.89 19.43
C GLN A 127 -20.57 1.74 19.34
N TYR A 128 -20.32 2.43 18.23
CA TYR A 128 -19.05 3.11 17.96
C TYR A 128 -19.14 4.63 18.01
N ASP A 129 -20.34 5.23 17.93
CA ASP A 129 -20.53 6.68 18.06
C ASP A 129 -20.69 7.07 19.53
N LYS A 130 -19.57 7.05 20.27
CA LYS A 130 -19.52 7.39 21.71
C LYS A 130 -18.39 8.39 21.96
N PRO A 131 -18.50 9.24 22.97
CA PRO A 131 -17.41 10.12 23.40
C PRO A 131 -16.12 9.31 23.61
N GLY A 132 -15.03 9.76 22.99
CA GLY A 132 -13.73 9.07 23.06
C GLY A 132 -13.59 7.81 22.20
N SER A 133 -14.63 7.42 21.45
CA SER A 133 -14.52 6.29 20.51
C SER A 133 -13.70 6.65 19.29
N ILE A 134 -13.14 5.61 18.66
CA ILE A 134 -12.46 5.71 17.38
C ILE A 134 -13.48 6.14 16.33
N SER A 135 -13.08 7.07 15.46
CA SER A 135 -13.93 7.56 14.38
C SER A 135 -14.14 6.50 13.32
N HIS A 136 -15.34 6.45 12.79
CA HIS A 136 -15.71 5.58 11.68
C HIS A 136 -16.64 6.32 10.72
N CYS A 137 -16.67 5.87 9.48
CA CYS A 137 -17.55 6.42 8.45
C CYS A 137 -18.42 5.32 7.83
N ASN A 138 -19.70 5.64 7.65
CA ASN A 138 -20.62 4.89 6.81
C ASN A 138 -20.57 5.47 5.40
N TYR A 139 -20.24 4.64 4.42
CA TYR A 139 -20.26 4.97 3.00
C TYR A 139 -21.40 4.24 2.31
N VAL A 140 -22.04 4.91 1.38
CA VAL A 140 -22.99 4.32 0.44
C VAL A 140 -22.53 4.68 -0.97
N ILE A 141 -22.27 3.65 -1.76
CA ILE A 141 -22.04 3.76 -3.19
C ILE A 141 -23.33 3.36 -3.88
N LEU A 142 -23.93 4.30 -4.63
CA LEU A 142 -25.17 4.08 -5.38
C LEU A 142 -25.02 4.73 -6.76
N ARG A 143 -25.21 3.93 -7.82
CA ARG A 143 -25.06 4.38 -9.22
C ARG A 143 -23.72 5.08 -9.44
N ASN A 144 -22.67 4.49 -8.93
CA ASN A 144 -21.29 4.99 -8.99
C ASN A 144 -21.06 6.36 -8.30
N GLN A 145 -21.98 6.81 -7.48
CA GLN A 145 -21.83 8.02 -6.65
C GLN A 145 -21.51 7.62 -5.21
N VAL A 146 -20.53 8.27 -4.63
CA VAL A 146 -20.05 8.03 -3.26
C VAL A 146 -20.71 8.99 -2.29
N HIS A 147 -21.38 8.46 -1.27
CA HIS A 147 -21.98 9.23 -0.18
C HIS A 147 -21.36 8.78 1.14
N ARG A 148 -21.21 9.70 2.08
CA ARG A 148 -20.55 9.44 3.35
C ARG A 148 -21.27 10.14 4.51
N ARG A 149 -21.26 9.49 5.67
CA ARG A 149 -21.50 10.10 6.97
C ARG A 149 -20.52 9.54 7.99
N CYS A 150 -19.77 10.42 8.65
CA CYS A 150 -18.78 10.02 9.65
C CYS A 150 -19.26 10.33 11.07
N TYR A 151 -18.76 9.54 12.02
CA TYR A 151 -19.08 9.57 13.42
C TYR A 151 -17.80 9.57 14.27
N GLY A 152 -17.84 10.12 15.49
CA GLY A 152 -16.69 10.23 16.38
C GLY A 152 -15.90 11.51 16.22
N GLN A 153 -14.73 11.62 16.87
CA GLN A 153 -14.01 12.90 17.05
C GLN A 153 -12.99 13.22 15.95
N HIS A 154 -12.36 12.22 15.35
CA HIS A 154 -11.25 12.41 14.42
C HIS A 154 -11.59 11.88 13.02
N THR A 155 -12.55 12.53 12.36
CA THR A 155 -13.07 12.08 11.07
C THR A 155 -12.18 12.44 9.86
N GLY A 156 -11.12 13.23 10.05
CA GLY A 156 -10.27 13.71 8.95
C GLY A 156 -9.52 12.63 8.16
N PHE A 157 -9.36 11.43 8.74
CA PHE A 157 -8.78 10.28 8.03
C PHE A 157 -9.72 9.68 6.98
N SER A 158 -10.99 10.10 6.93
CA SER A 158 -11.92 9.73 5.85
C SER A 158 -11.38 10.08 4.47
N LYS A 159 -10.55 11.14 4.36
CA LYS A 159 -9.94 11.57 3.09
C LYS A 159 -9.24 10.44 2.34
N PHE A 160 -8.63 9.48 3.02
CA PHE A 160 -7.95 8.35 2.38
C PHE A 160 -8.95 7.42 1.71
N MET A 161 -10.06 7.11 2.39
CA MET A 161 -11.11 6.30 1.80
C MET A 161 -11.89 7.04 0.72
N ASP A 162 -12.17 8.33 0.93
CA ASP A 162 -12.80 9.19 -0.08
C ASP A 162 -11.99 9.15 -1.38
N THR A 163 -10.69 9.37 -1.28
CA THR A 163 -9.82 9.46 -2.45
C THR A 163 -9.73 8.16 -3.23
N ILE A 164 -9.62 7.01 -2.54
CA ILE A 164 -9.58 5.72 -3.24
C ILE A 164 -10.92 5.38 -3.89
N LEU A 165 -12.04 5.58 -3.21
CA LEU A 165 -13.38 5.34 -3.77
C LEU A 165 -13.64 6.21 -5.00
N LEU A 166 -13.31 7.50 -4.94
CA LEU A 166 -13.44 8.40 -6.09
C LEU A 166 -12.52 8.01 -7.24
N SER A 167 -11.28 7.58 -6.94
CA SER A 167 -10.34 7.12 -7.97
C SER A 167 -10.83 5.84 -8.65
N LEU A 168 -11.38 4.89 -7.91
CA LEU A 168 -11.97 3.67 -8.47
C LEU A 168 -13.22 3.99 -9.30
N ALA A 169 -14.12 4.84 -8.79
CA ALA A 169 -15.33 5.25 -9.50
C ALA A 169 -15.04 5.98 -10.82
N ARG A 170 -13.86 6.61 -10.96
CA ARG A 170 -13.41 7.19 -12.25
C ARG A 170 -12.95 6.14 -13.24
N LYS A 171 -12.51 4.98 -12.78
CA LYS A 171 -11.93 3.92 -13.62
C LYS A 171 -12.99 2.93 -14.11
N PHE A 172 -13.92 2.56 -13.25
CA PHE A 172 -15.01 1.61 -13.55
C PHE A 172 -16.24 1.89 -12.69
N THR A 173 -17.35 1.28 -13.05
CA THR A 173 -18.58 1.36 -12.26
C THR A 173 -18.46 0.45 -11.04
N LEU A 174 -18.36 1.05 -9.86
CA LEU A 174 -18.41 0.33 -8.59
C LEU A 174 -19.77 -0.36 -8.39
N PRO A 175 -19.80 -1.52 -7.74
CA PRO A 175 -21.09 -2.12 -7.36
C PRO A 175 -21.83 -1.23 -6.36
N ASP A 176 -23.16 -1.23 -6.44
CA ASP A 176 -23.96 -0.58 -5.42
C ASP A 176 -23.75 -1.30 -4.09
N MET A 177 -23.29 -0.59 -3.06
CA MET A 177 -22.96 -1.18 -1.76
C MET A 177 -23.01 -0.16 -0.63
N GLU A 178 -23.14 -0.68 0.59
CA GLU A 178 -22.98 0.07 1.82
C GLU A 178 -21.85 -0.58 2.63
N LEU A 179 -20.98 0.25 3.24
CA LEU A 179 -19.87 -0.24 4.05
C LEU A 179 -19.57 0.73 5.20
N PHE A 180 -19.00 0.18 6.28
CA PHE A 180 -18.48 0.95 7.39
C PHE A 180 -16.96 0.84 7.42
N VAL A 181 -16.29 1.97 7.54
CA VAL A 181 -14.83 2.08 7.56
C VAL A 181 -14.36 2.60 8.91
N ASN A 182 -13.53 1.84 9.56
CA ASN A 182 -12.80 2.26 10.75
C ASN A 182 -11.66 3.22 10.33
N LEU A 183 -11.62 4.38 10.93
CA LEU A 183 -10.58 5.40 10.67
C LEU A 183 -9.41 5.34 11.64
N GLY A 184 -9.49 4.50 12.66
CA GLY A 184 -8.43 4.29 13.64
C GLY A 184 -7.49 3.15 13.25
N ASP A 185 -6.41 3.01 14.02
CA ASP A 185 -5.42 1.96 13.79
C ASP A 185 -5.93 0.58 14.22
N TRP A 186 -6.59 0.49 15.39
CA TRP A 186 -7.02 -0.81 15.93
C TRP A 186 -8.21 -1.39 15.20
N PRO A 187 -8.17 -2.70 14.85
CA PRO A 187 -9.37 -3.40 14.41
C PRO A 187 -10.41 -3.47 15.53
N LEU A 188 -11.70 -3.38 15.18
CA LEU A 188 -12.78 -3.08 16.13
C LEU A 188 -13.63 -4.29 16.50
N VAL A 189 -13.77 -5.28 15.62
CA VAL A 189 -14.81 -6.33 15.72
C VAL A 189 -14.23 -7.57 16.41
N LYS A 190 -14.14 -7.55 17.74
CA LYS A 190 -13.58 -8.68 18.51
C LYS A 190 -14.39 -9.96 18.39
N LYS A 191 -13.73 -11.10 18.21
CA LYS A 191 -14.35 -12.44 18.09
C LYS A 191 -15.11 -12.87 19.35
N GLY A 192 -14.63 -12.50 20.53
CA GLY A 192 -15.26 -12.85 21.81
C GLY A 192 -16.44 -11.98 22.25
N GLY A 193 -16.75 -10.88 21.58
CA GLY A 193 -17.74 -9.87 21.97
C GLY A 193 -19.06 -9.88 21.16
N GLN A 194 -19.20 -10.77 20.19
CA GLN A 194 -20.33 -10.73 19.26
C GLN A 194 -21.54 -11.53 19.78
N SER A 195 -22.74 -10.98 19.57
CA SER A 195 -23.97 -11.70 19.80
C SER A 195 -24.10 -12.87 18.82
N ARG A 196 -24.36 -14.08 19.34
CA ARG A 196 -24.59 -15.28 18.53
C ARG A 196 -25.75 -15.16 17.54
N THR A 197 -26.68 -14.22 17.79
CA THR A 197 -27.91 -14.06 16.98
C THR A 197 -27.76 -13.10 15.81
N THR A 198 -26.72 -12.25 15.77
CA THR A 198 -26.63 -11.14 14.80
C THR A 198 -25.37 -11.15 13.96
N GLY A 199 -24.46 -12.07 14.21
CA GLY A 199 -23.18 -12.12 13.52
C GLY A 199 -22.25 -10.92 13.81
N PRO A 200 -21.04 -10.93 13.27
CA PRO A 200 -20.12 -9.80 13.39
C PRO A 200 -20.54 -8.62 12.53
N PHE A 201 -20.11 -7.41 12.92
CA PHE A 201 -20.30 -6.22 12.10
C PHE A 201 -19.31 -6.19 10.93
N PRO A 202 -19.75 -5.94 9.69
CA PRO A 202 -18.90 -5.87 8.53
C PRO A 202 -18.18 -4.50 8.50
N ILE A 203 -17.08 -4.38 9.21
CA ILE A 203 -16.28 -3.15 9.31
C ILE A 203 -14.97 -3.36 8.55
N PHE A 204 -14.65 -2.41 7.68
CA PHE A 204 -13.38 -2.33 6.98
C PHE A 204 -12.34 -1.64 7.84
N SER A 205 -11.16 -2.22 7.97
CA SER A 205 -10.05 -1.70 8.76
C SER A 205 -8.72 -1.78 8.00
N TRP A 206 -7.78 -0.92 8.38
CA TRP A 206 -6.44 -0.83 7.77
C TRP A 206 -5.55 -2.02 8.10
N CYS A 207 -5.85 -2.73 9.17
CA CYS A 207 -5.24 -4.00 9.54
C CYS A 207 -6.25 -4.89 10.24
N GLY A 208 -5.96 -6.18 10.30
CA GLY A 208 -6.69 -7.17 11.08
C GLY A 208 -5.88 -7.68 12.26
N SER A 209 -6.52 -8.51 13.07
CA SER A 209 -5.84 -9.31 14.10
C SER A 209 -6.49 -10.67 14.25
N ASP A 210 -5.76 -11.64 14.81
CA ASP A 210 -6.26 -13.01 14.95
C ASP A 210 -7.51 -13.13 15.83
N ASP A 211 -7.77 -12.12 16.66
CA ASP A 211 -8.92 -12.04 17.56
C ASP A 211 -10.05 -11.14 17.05
N THR A 212 -10.00 -10.67 15.80
CA THR A 212 -11.04 -9.79 15.19
C THR A 212 -11.62 -10.36 13.90
N PHE A 213 -12.78 -9.80 13.50
CA PHE A 213 -13.50 -10.10 12.25
C PHE A 213 -13.46 -8.94 11.26
N ASP A 214 -12.64 -7.94 11.49
CA ASP A 214 -12.54 -6.80 10.58
C ASP A 214 -12.13 -7.25 9.17
N ILE A 215 -12.72 -6.60 8.16
CA ILE A 215 -12.39 -6.84 6.75
C ILE A 215 -11.19 -5.96 6.44
N VAL A 216 -10.07 -6.58 6.09
CA VAL A 216 -8.80 -5.86 5.92
C VAL A 216 -8.67 -5.28 4.52
N MET A 217 -8.41 -3.99 4.46
CA MET A 217 -8.09 -3.28 3.22
C MET A 217 -6.64 -2.76 3.24
N PRO A 218 -6.04 -2.43 2.08
CA PRO A 218 -4.73 -1.81 2.04
C PRO A 218 -4.66 -0.58 2.93
N THR A 219 -3.57 -0.41 3.67
CA THR A 219 -3.41 0.70 4.60
C THR A 219 -3.47 2.05 3.88
N TYR A 220 -3.82 3.12 4.59
CA TYR A 220 -3.84 4.47 4.02
C TYR A 220 -2.47 4.88 3.46
N ASP A 221 -1.38 4.44 4.08
CA ASP A 221 -0.02 4.73 3.62
C ASP A 221 0.25 4.21 2.21
N ILE A 222 0.00 2.92 1.96
CA ILE A 222 0.22 2.31 0.65
C ILE A 222 -0.80 2.80 -0.38
N THR A 223 -2.03 3.07 0.05
CA THR A 223 -3.09 3.62 -0.80
C THR A 223 -2.76 5.03 -1.24
N GLU A 224 -2.31 5.90 -0.35
CA GLU A 224 -1.87 7.26 -0.69
C GLU A 224 -0.67 7.23 -1.64
N SER A 225 0.30 6.34 -1.39
CA SER A 225 1.42 6.10 -2.30
C SER A 225 0.98 5.71 -3.71
N THR A 226 -0.04 4.85 -3.79
CA THR A 226 -0.65 4.42 -5.06
C THR A 226 -1.30 5.58 -5.81
N LEU A 227 -2.04 6.42 -5.11
CA LEU A 227 -2.80 7.53 -5.69
C LEU A 227 -1.90 8.69 -6.14
N GLU A 228 -0.85 9.00 -5.41
CA GLU A 228 0.07 10.08 -5.76
C GLU A 228 1.02 9.75 -6.91
N ASN A 229 1.37 8.48 -7.09
CA ASN A 229 2.16 7.90 -8.17
C ASN A 229 3.52 8.53 -8.49
N MET A 230 3.73 9.81 -8.23
CA MET A 230 4.98 10.51 -8.56
C MET A 230 5.24 11.63 -7.56
N GLY A 231 6.44 11.65 -7.01
CA GLY A 231 6.93 12.80 -6.25
C GLY A 231 7.23 12.54 -4.77
N ARG A 232 6.69 11.53 -4.14
CA ARG A 232 7.06 11.11 -2.78
C ARG A 232 7.99 9.91 -2.84
N VAL A 233 9.29 10.17 -2.77
CA VAL A 233 10.34 9.14 -2.82
C VAL A 233 10.18 8.11 -1.70
N MET A 234 9.69 8.52 -0.52
CA MET A 234 9.48 7.61 0.62
C MET A 234 8.32 6.64 0.43
N LEU A 235 7.34 6.98 -0.40
CA LEU A 235 6.16 6.16 -0.67
C LEU A 235 6.27 5.42 -2.02
N ASP A 236 7.36 5.60 -2.74
CA ASP A 236 7.63 4.96 -4.00
C ASP A 236 8.51 3.73 -3.79
N MET A 237 7.91 2.56 -3.70
CA MET A 237 8.63 1.31 -3.47
C MET A 237 9.71 1.04 -4.51
N LEU A 238 9.47 1.39 -5.76
CA LEU A 238 10.46 1.22 -6.82
C LEU A 238 11.64 2.20 -6.67
N SER A 239 11.44 3.36 -6.07
CA SER A 239 12.52 4.30 -5.73
C SER A 239 13.35 3.80 -4.55
N ILE A 240 12.72 3.13 -3.58
CA ILE A 240 13.39 2.55 -2.43
C ILE A 240 14.37 1.45 -2.86
N GLN A 241 13.97 0.60 -3.81
CA GLN A 241 14.80 -0.49 -4.32
C GLN A 241 16.13 -0.03 -4.90
N ARG A 242 16.29 1.23 -5.26
CA ARG A 242 17.44 1.77 -5.95
C ARG A 242 18.41 2.52 -5.10
N ARG A 243 17.95 2.99 -3.96
CA ARG A 243 18.82 3.74 -3.06
C ARG A 243 19.42 2.77 -2.07
N GLY A 244 20.70 2.67 -2.10
CA GLY A 244 21.43 1.87 -1.14
C GLY A 244 22.88 1.75 -1.56
N ILE A 245 23.74 1.76 -0.57
CA ILE A 245 25.14 1.38 -0.75
C ILE A 245 25.23 -0.11 -1.08
N PRO A 246 26.30 -0.53 -1.76
CA PRO A 246 26.55 -1.94 -2.03
C PRO A 246 26.51 -2.78 -0.76
N TRP A 247 26.02 -4.02 -0.85
CA TRP A 247 25.87 -4.90 0.31
C TRP A 247 27.12 -5.05 1.17
N ALA A 248 28.29 -5.12 0.54
CA ALA A 248 29.57 -5.26 1.24
C ALA A 248 29.93 -4.04 2.11
N GLU A 249 29.44 -2.86 1.72
CA GLU A 249 29.72 -1.59 2.40
C GLU A 249 28.71 -1.28 3.50
N LYS A 250 27.58 -2.02 3.55
CA LYS A 250 26.55 -1.85 4.60
C LYS A 250 27.07 -2.24 5.98
N HIS A 251 26.61 -1.52 6.99
CA HIS A 251 26.82 -1.92 8.38
C HIS A 251 26.26 -3.32 8.63
N PRO A 252 27.06 -4.30 9.09
CA PRO A 252 26.61 -5.68 9.31
C PRO A 252 25.84 -5.79 10.65
N LYS A 253 24.85 -4.91 10.85
CA LYS A 253 24.02 -4.81 12.04
C LYS A 253 22.54 -4.74 11.65
N ALA A 254 21.70 -5.14 12.59
CA ALA A 254 20.27 -4.87 12.53
C ALA A 254 19.99 -3.42 12.95
N PHE A 255 18.98 -2.81 12.32
CA PHE A 255 18.66 -1.40 12.52
C PHE A 255 17.20 -1.16 12.78
N TRP A 256 16.92 -0.23 13.70
CA TRP A 256 15.57 0.23 13.95
C TRP A 256 15.54 1.66 14.49
N ARG A 257 14.58 2.45 14.04
CA ARG A 257 14.19 3.75 14.58
C ARG A 257 12.67 3.85 14.63
N GLY A 258 12.15 4.44 15.69
CA GLY A 258 10.72 4.66 15.83
C GLY A 258 10.35 5.31 17.14
N ARG A 259 9.04 5.48 17.36
CA ARG A 259 8.51 5.96 18.64
C ARG A 259 8.11 4.78 19.54
N ASP A 260 7.85 5.09 20.81
CA ASP A 260 7.54 4.19 21.90
C ASP A 260 6.12 3.58 21.87
N ALA A 261 5.60 3.20 20.71
CA ALA A 261 4.19 2.79 20.57
C ALA A 261 3.80 1.53 21.36
N ARG A 262 4.76 0.68 21.73
CA ARG A 262 4.58 -0.58 22.49
C ARG A 262 5.79 -0.87 23.35
N ARG A 263 5.58 -1.73 24.38
CA ARG A 263 6.63 -2.15 25.31
C ARG A 263 7.82 -2.83 24.61
N GLU A 264 7.54 -3.66 23.65
CA GLU A 264 8.57 -4.39 22.87
C GLU A 264 9.55 -3.45 22.16
N ARG A 265 9.16 -2.20 21.86
CA ARG A 265 10.08 -1.20 21.28
C ARG A 265 11.07 -0.64 22.29
N LEU A 266 10.68 -0.52 23.56
CA LEU A 266 11.57 -0.15 24.65
C LEU A 266 12.55 -1.28 24.92
N GLU A 267 12.05 -2.52 24.98
CA GLU A 267 12.86 -3.73 25.15
C GLU A 267 13.87 -3.91 23.99
N LEU A 268 13.47 -3.58 22.75
CA LEU A 268 14.37 -3.58 21.61
C LEU A 268 15.54 -2.59 21.81
N VAL A 269 15.28 -1.40 22.36
CA VAL A 269 16.33 -0.42 22.68
C VAL A 269 17.23 -0.95 23.80
N ALA A 270 16.68 -1.56 24.84
CA ALA A 270 17.46 -2.21 25.89
C ALA A 270 18.31 -3.36 25.35
N LEU A 271 17.76 -4.16 24.42
CA LEU A 271 18.48 -5.24 23.74
C LEU A 271 19.65 -4.69 22.91
N ALA A 272 19.45 -3.60 22.18
CA ALA A 272 20.49 -2.94 21.39
C ALA A 272 21.64 -2.44 22.24
N ARG A 273 21.39 -1.96 23.47
CA ARG A 273 22.43 -1.54 24.41
C ARG A 273 23.25 -2.72 24.94
N ARG A 274 22.64 -3.89 25.09
CA ARG A 274 23.36 -5.11 25.50
C ARG A 274 24.18 -5.72 24.36
N HIS A 275 23.75 -5.50 23.10
CA HIS A 275 24.36 -6.08 21.90
C HIS A 275 24.70 -5.00 20.85
N PRO A 276 25.53 -3.97 21.17
CA PRO A 276 25.78 -2.83 20.29
C PRO A 276 26.49 -3.21 18.99
N ASP A 277 27.17 -4.35 18.95
CA ASP A 277 27.83 -4.87 17.75
C ASP A 277 26.89 -5.56 16.76
N LEU A 278 25.69 -5.94 17.22
CA LEU A 278 24.69 -6.65 16.44
C LEU A 278 23.49 -5.78 16.07
N LEU A 279 23.10 -4.85 16.95
CA LEU A 279 21.84 -4.12 16.84
C LEU A 279 22.03 -2.63 17.14
N ASN A 280 21.45 -1.79 16.30
CA ASN A 280 21.37 -0.35 16.49
C ASN A 280 19.90 0.09 16.51
N ALA A 281 19.31 0.16 17.69
CA ALA A 281 17.94 0.57 17.89
C ALA A 281 17.85 1.76 18.85
N SER A 282 17.01 2.77 18.50
CA SER A 282 16.78 3.94 19.36
C SER A 282 15.40 4.52 19.12
N LEU A 283 14.88 5.21 20.14
CA LEU A 283 13.61 5.92 20.08
C LEU A 283 13.79 7.35 19.54
N THR A 284 12.91 7.73 18.64
CA THR A 284 12.86 9.09 18.09
C THR A 284 11.90 10.00 18.87
N ASN A 285 10.95 9.42 19.59
CA ASN A 285 10.01 10.15 20.41
C ASN A 285 9.43 9.25 21.51
N PHE A 286 9.07 9.83 22.65
CA PHE A 286 8.31 9.23 23.72
C PHE A 286 6.91 9.85 23.74
N PHE A 287 5.90 9.02 23.50
CA PHE A 287 4.50 9.43 23.44
C PHE A 287 3.64 8.67 24.46
N PHE A 288 3.82 7.35 24.56
CA PHE A 288 3.08 6.47 25.46
C PHE A 288 3.81 6.21 26.79
N PHE A 289 5.13 6.16 26.77
CA PHE A 289 5.98 5.81 27.92
C PHE A 289 6.89 7.00 28.29
N ARG A 290 6.31 8.18 28.43
CA ARG A 290 7.05 9.43 28.68
C ARG A 290 7.88 9.39 29.95
N ASP A 291 7.37 8.74 30.99
CA ASP A 291 8.04 8.64 32.29
C ASP A 291 9.27 7.73 32.27
N GLU A 292 9.41 6.91 31.20
CA GLU A 292 10.53 6.00 31.01
C GLU A 292 11.63 6.57 30.08
N GLU A 293 11.53 7.84 29.68
CA GLU A 293 12.54 8.47 28.83
C GLU A 293 13.92 8.53 29.50
N SER A 294 14.00 8.65 30.81
CA SER A 294 15.24 8.60 31.57
C SER A 294 15.95 7.25 31.49
N GLU A 295 15.21 6.16 31.34
CA GLU A 295 15.74 4.81 31.24
C GLU A 295 16.08 4.42 29.78
N PHE A 296 15.17 4.69 28.83
CA PHE A 296 15.31 4.23 27.44
C PHE A 296 15.77 5.31 26.45
N GLY A 297 15.91 6.57 26.90
CA GLY A 297 16.46 7.69 26.12
C GLY A 297 18.01 7.69 26.08
N PRO A 298 18.64 8.72 25.54
CA PRO A 298 17.99 9.89 24.98
C PRO A 298 17.30 9.64 23.63
N ARG A 299 16.33 10.51 23.30
CA ARG A 299 15.75 10.57 21.94
C ARG A 299 16.82 10.88 20.92
N VAL A 300 16.72 10.23 19.77
CA VAL A 300 17.55 10.53 18.61
C VAL A 300 16.78 11.26 17.52
N ALA A 301 17.48 11.97 16.65
CA ALA A 301 16.86 12.63 15.51
C ALA A 301 16.20 11.64 14.56
N HIS A 302 15.16 12.08 13.88
CA HIS A 302 14.61 11.35 12.74
C HIS A 302 15.64 11.27 11.63
N ILE A 303 15.70 10.13 10.98
CA ILE A 303 16.52 9.91 9.79
C ILE A 303 15.62 9.51 8.62
N SER A 304 16.11 9.70 7.42
CA SER A 304 15.42 9.28 6.21
C SER A 304 15.20 7.77 6.19
N MET A 305 14.06 7.31 5.64
CA MET A 305 13.85 5.88 5.39
C MET A 305 14.96 5.28 4.51
N HIS A 306 15.56 6.08 3.64
CA HIS A 306 16.67 5.62 2.79
C HIS A 306 17.92 5.29 3.59
N ASP A 307 18.21 6.03 4.67
CA ASP A 307 19.39 5.79 5.52
C ASP A 307 19.23 4.52 6.37
N PHE A 308 18.02 3.97 6.49
CA PHE A 308 17.80 2.65 7.09
C PHE A 308 18.58 1.58 6.32
N PHE A 309 18.64 1.72 5.00
CA PHE A 309 19.27 0.74 4.13
C PHE A 309 20.81 0.81 4.08
N ASP A 310 21.44 1.67 4.89
CA ASP A 310 22.86 1.61 5.18
C ASP A 310 23.24 0.41 6.06
N TYR A 311 22.23 -0.22 6.65
CA TYR A 311 22.36 -1.41 7.49
C TYR A 311 21.89 -2.67 6.75
N ARG A 312 22.55 -3.82 6.98
CA ARG A 312 22.22 -5.08 6.31
C ARG A 312 20.84 -5.62 6.69
N TYR A 313 20.42 -5.42 7.95
CA TYR A 313 19.18 -6.00 8.47
C TYR A 313 18.27 -4.90 9.00
N GLN A 314 16.96 -5.01 8.71
CA GLN A 314 15.93 -4.07 9.16
C GLN A 314 14.99 -4.76 10.13
N VAL A 315 14.87 -4.25 11.34
CA VAL A 315 13.94 -4.82 12.32
C VAL A 315 12.56 -4.20 12.14
N ASN A 316 11.55 -5.02 11.92
CA ASN A 316 10.14 -4.62 11.87
C ASN A 316 9.43 -5.10 13.12
N VAL A 317 9.28 -4.21 14.10
CA VAL A 317 8.52 -4.38 15.34
C VAL A 317 7.22 -3.61 15.25
N ASP A 318 6.13 -4.23 15.69
CA ASP A 318 4.82 -3.62 15.72
C ASP A 318 4.80 -2.23 16.37
N GLY A 319 3.89 -1.41 15.87
CA GLY A 319 3.53 -0.15 16.48
C GLY A 319 2.35 -0.32 17.44
N THR A 320 1.42 0.60 17.36
CA THR A 320 0.11 0.47 18.01
C THR A 320 -0.58 -0.83 17.56
N VAL A 321 -0.41 -1.15 16.29
CA VAL A 321 -0.82 -2.38 15.60
C VAL A 321 0.33 -2.80 14.67
N ALA A 322 0.05 -3.51 13.56
CA ALA A 322 1.04 -3.82 12.53
C ALA A 322 1.84 -2.56 12.13
N ALA A 323 3.12 -2.71 11.89
CA ALA A 323 3.97 -1.58 11.49
C ALA A 323 3.88 -1.34 9.99
N TYR A 324 3.09 -0.35 9.56
CA TYR A 324 2.79 -0.01 8.15
C TYR A 324 4.00 0.36 7.28
N ARG A 325 5.19 0.39 7.87
CA ARG A 325 6.45 0.51 7.11
C ARG A 325 6.94 -0.79 6.47
N LEU A 326 6.35 -1.94 6.80
CA LEU A 326 6.84 -3.24 6.33
C LEU A 326 6.95 -3.32 4.80
N PRO A 327 5.98 -2.86 3.99
CA PRO A 327 6.10 -2.87 2.53
C PRO A 327 7.36 -2.16 2.02
N TYR A 328 7.68 -1.02 2.63
CA TYR A 328 8.85 -0.21 2.26
C TYR A 328 10.17 -0.86 2.68
N LEU A 329 10.20 -1.51 3.83
CA LEU A 329 11.36 -2.27 4.27
C LEU A 329 11.62 -3.47 3.35
N LEU A 330 10.57 -4.21 2.97
CA LEU A 330 10.66 -5.34 2.04
C LEU A 330 11.07 -4.91 0.62
N ALA A 331 10.72 -3.69 0.21
CA ALA A 331 11.13 -3.11 -1.06
C ALA A 331 12.60 -2.66 -1.08
N GLY A 332 13.24 -2.54 0.07
CA GLY A 332 14.60 -2.00 0.20
C GLY A 332 15.71 -2.99 -0.09
N SER A 333 16.94 -2.50 0.02
CA SER A 333 18.17 -3.25 -0.27
C SER A 333 18.75 -3.99 0.95
N SER A 334 17.93 -4.22 1.98
CA SER A 334 18.31 -4.88 3.23
C SER A 334 17.37 -6.05 3.55
N VAL A 335 17.83 -7.00 4.33
CA VAL A 335 17.00 -8.11 4.80
C VAL A 335 16.08 -7.64 5.91
N VAL A 336 14.82 -8.01 5.85
CA VAL A 336 13.84 -7.66 6.88
C VAL A 336 13.75 -8.78 7.91
N MET A 337 13.87 -8.41 9.17
CA MET A 337 13.55 -9.25 10.34
C MET A 337 12.18 -8.80 10.86
N LYS A 338 11.19 -9.67 10.76
CA LYS A 338 9.79 -9.35 11.10
C LYS A 338 9.39 -10.05 12.39
N GLN A 339 8.87 -9.25 13.34
CA GLN A 339 8.27 -9.75 14.56
C GLN A 339 7.08 -10.68 14.25
N ASP A 340 6.99 -11.81 14.93
CA ASP A 340 5.77 -12.60 14.95
C ASP A 340 4.69 -11.81 15.69
N SER A 341 3.60 -11.56 15.00
CA SER A 341 2.55 -10.65 15.43
C SER A 341 1.20 -11.23 15.10
N PHE A 342 0.23 -11.03 15.99
CA PHE A 342 -1.17 -11.36 15.72
C PHE A 342 -1.90 -10.26 14.91
N TYR A 343 -1.24 -9.10 14.65
CA TYR A 343 -1.73 -8.10 13.70
C TYR A 343 -1.21 -8.38 12.30
N TYR A 344 -2.04 -8.11 11.31
CA TYR A 344 -1.68 -8.33 9.91
C TYR A 344 -2.28 -7.28 8.98
N GLU A 345 -1.56 -7.00 7.90
CA GLU A 345 -2.03 -6.22 6.76
C GLU A 345 -2.55 -7.15 5.65
N HIS A 346 -3.24 -6.60 4.67
CA HIS A 346 -3.91 -7.34 3.58
C HIS A 346 -3.03 -8.34 2.82
N PHE A 347 -1.72 -8.16 2.79
CA PHE A 347 -0.77 -9.01 2.04
C PHE A 347 -0.03 -10.04 2.90
N TYR A 348 -0.15 -10.01 4.23
CA TYR A 348 0.68 -10.84 5.13
C TYR A 348 0.51 -12.34 4.88
N ARG A 349 -0.69 -12.79 4.49
CA ARG A 349 -0.94 -14.22 4.22
C ARG A 349 -0.16 -14.77 3.01
N LYS A 350 0.34 -13.89 2.15
CA LYS A 350 1.19 -14.27 1.01
C LYS A 350 2.68 -14.26 1.37
N LEU A 351 3.05 -13.70 2.52
CA LEU A 351 4.43 -13.70 3.00
C LEU A 351 4.80 -15.09 3.57
N VAL A 352 6.00 -15.55 3.23
CA VAL A 352 6.53 -16.84 3.70
C VAL A 352 7.77 -16.57 4.55
N PRO A 353 7.79 -16.99 5.84
CA PRO A 353 8.96 -16.91 6.70
C PRO A 353 10.17 -17.60 6.07
N MET A 354 11.37 -17.10 6.30
CA MET A 354 12.65 -17.58 5.76
C MET A 354 12.75 -17.57 4.22
N ARG A 355 11.73 -17.03 3.55
CA ARG A 355 11.74 -16.75 2.11
C ARG A 355 11.66 -15.27 1.80
N HIS A 356 10.77 -14.52 2.48
CA HIS A 356 10.56 -13.10 2.25
C HIS A 356 11.05 -12.24 3.42
N TYR A 357 11.25 -12.84 4.58
CA TYR A 357 11.76 -12.19 5.79
C TYR A 357 12.30 -13.24 6.76
N ILE A 358 13.10 -12.80 7.72
CA ILE A 358 13.56 -13.62 8.85
C ILE A 358 12.60 -13.38 10.02
N PRO A 359 11.89 -14.40 10.51
CA PRO A 359 10.97 -14.24 11.64
C PRO A 359 11.72 -14.16 12.97
N PHE A 360 11.17 -13.43 13.93
CA PHE A 360 11.59 -13.50 15.33
C PHE A 360 10.37 -13.42 16.25
N GLU A 361 10.53 -13.99 17.45
CA GLU A 361 9.46 -14.12 18.45
C GLU A 361 8.89 -12.77 18.89
N ALA A 362 7.60 -12.74 19.25
CA ALA A 362 6.88 -11.55 19.66
C ALA A 362 7.56 -10.80 20.83
N ASP A 363 8.16 -11.53 21.76
CA ASP A 363 8.87 -11.02 22.94
C ASP A 363 10.35 -10.70 22.69
N LEU A 364 10.82 -10.72 21.44
CA LEU A 364 12.21 -10.49 21.03
C LEU A 364 13.22 -11.52 21.52
N SER A 365 12.79 -12.60 22.16
CA SER A 365 13.66 -13.57 22.87
C SER A 365 14.73 -14.20 21.99
N ASN A 366 14.43 -14.40 20.70
CA ASN A 366 15.36 -15.00 19.73
C ASN A 366 15.95 -13.99 18.73
N LEU A 367 15.66 -12.67 18.82
CA LEU A 367 16.09 -11.68 17.82
C LEU A 367 17.63 -11.68 17.66
N VAL A 368 18.38 -11.73 18.74
CA VAL A 368 19.85 -11.77 18.69
C VAL A 368 20.34 -13.01 17.92
N GLN A 369 19.77 -14.17 18.20
CA GLN A 369 20.09 -15.40 17.49
C GLN A 369 19.78 -15.30 15.99
N GLN A 370 18.67 -14.67 15.61
CA GLN A 370 18.32 -14.45 14.20
C GLN A 370 19.27 -13.49 13.49
N ILE A 371 19.78 -12.46 14.19
CA ILE A 371 20.81 -11.57 13.64
C ILE A 371 22.12 -12.33 13.42
N GLU A 372 22.54 -13.13 14.38
CA GLU A 372 23.74 -13.97 14.26
C GLU A 372 23.60 -14.97 13.12
N TRP A 373 22.46 -15.67 13.04
CA TRP A 373 22.17 -16.55 11.92
C TRP A 373 22.30 -15.85 10.57
N ALA A 374 21.73 -14.66 10.42
CA ALA A 374 21.78 -13.91 9.18
C ALA A 374 23.20 -13.45 8.80
N ARG A 375 24.05 -13.20 9.78
CA ARG A 375 25.47 -12.87 9.57
C ARG A 375 26.27 -14.09 9.11
N ASP A 376 26.01 -15.25 9.73
CA ASP A 376 26.70 -16.50 9.43
C ASP A 376 26.23 -17.12 8.10
N ASN A 377 25.00 -16.79 7.65
CA ASN A 377 24.36 -17.26 6.42
C ASN A 377 24.10 -16.12 5.42
N ASP A 378 25.14 -15.29 5.14
CA ASP A 378 25.03 -14.07 4.34
C ASP A 378 24.42 -14.28 2.96
N GLU A 379 24.71 -15.38 2.27
CA GLU A 379 24.16 -15.69 0.96
C GLU A 379 22.64 -15.95 1.03
N GLN A 380 22.20 -16.78 1.99
CA GLN A 380 20.78 -17.06 2.19
C GLN A 380 20.02 -15.80 2.65
N ALA A 381 20.64 -14.96 3.47
CA ALA A 381 20.06 -13.69 3.88
C ALA A 381 19.83 -12.77 2.68
N ARG A 382 20.77 -12.69 1.73
CA ARG A 382 20.59 -11.93 0.48
C ARG A 382 19.51 -12.51 -0.42
N GLU A 383 19.40 -13.84 -0.50
CA GLU A 383 18.33 -14.49 -1.24
C GLU A 383 16.94 -14.13 -0.65
N ILE A 384 16.80 -14.10 0.68
CA ILE A 384 15.56 -13.66 1.35
C ILE A 384 15.21 -12.22 0.97
N ARG A 385 16.18 -11.31 0.94
CA ARG A 385 15.99 -9.92 0.48
C ARG A 385 15.49 -9.88 -0.97
N ASP A 386 16.10 -10.63 -1.86
CA ASP A 386 15.77 -10.63 -3.28
C ASP A 386 14.37 -11.21 -3.52
N ASN A 387 14.01 -12.25 -2.78
CA ASN A 387 12.66 -12.80 -2.77
C ASN A 387 11.63 -11.81 -2.22
N ALA A 388 11.97 -11.02 -1.19
CA ALA A 388 11.11 -9.96 -0.68
C ALA A 388 10.87 -8.87 -1.74
N ASN A 389 11.91 -8.44 -2.44
CA ASN A 389 11.79 -7.47 -3.52
C ASN A 389 10.93 -8.01 -4.68
N ALA A 390 11.12 -9.27 -5.07
CA ALA A 390 10.28 -9.92 -6.08
C ALA A 390 8.81 -9.97 -5.64
N PHE A 391 8.56 -10.29 -4.36
CA PHE A 391 7.22 -10.28 -3.80
C PHE A 391 6.55 -8.90 -3.88
N ILE A 392 7.26 -7.83 -3.50
CA ILE A 392 6.74 -6.45 -3.60
C ILE A 392 6.37 -6.09 -5.04
N ASN A 393 7.24 -6.43 -6.00
CA ASN A 393 7.00 -6.15 -7.42
C ASN A 393 5.81 -6.93 -8.00
N ALA A 394 5.47 -8.06 -7.43
CA ALA A 394 4.39 -8.92 -7.90
C ALA A 394 3.05 -8.72 -7.17
N ASN A 395 3.01 -7.97 -6.04
CA ASN A 395 1.83 -7.95 -5.18
C ASN A 395 1.46 -6.57 -4.62
N LEU A 396 2.34 -5.58 -4.63
CA LEU A 396 2.13 -4.32 -3.90
C LEU A 396 2.42 -3.06 -4.74
N LEU A 397 2.52 -3.19 -6.06
CA LEU A 397 2.60 -2.03 -6.93
C LEU A 397 1.21 -1.35 -7.07
N PRO A 398 1.14 -0.13 -7.59
CA PRO A 398 -0.12 0.62 -7.69
C PRO A 398 -1.29 -0.17 -8.30
N LEU A 399 -1.06 -0.92 -9.37
CA LEU A 399 -2.11 -1.72 -9.99
C LEU A 399 -2.62 -2.82 -9.05
N ASP A 400 -1.73 -3.47 -8.30
CA ASP A 400 -2.11 -4.54 -7.36
C ASP A 400 -2.99 -3.99 -6.25
N ILE A 401 -2.72 -2.78 -5.76
CA ILE A 401 -3.53 -2.11 -4.75
C ILE A 401 -4.93 -1.76 -5.29
N TYR A 402 -5.02 -1.29 -6.53
CA TYR A 402 -6.30 -1.09 -7.20
C TYR A 402 -7.06 -2.40 -7.41
N CYS A 403 -6.36 -3.45 -7.88
CA CYS A 403 -6.94 -4.78 -8.06
C CYS A 403 -7.50 -5.34 -6.75
N TYR A 404 -6.76 -5.19 -5.64
CA TYR A 404 -7.23 -5.67 -4.33
C TYR A 404 -8.51 -4.96 -3.91
N HIS A 405 -8.57 -3.62 -4.00
CA HIS A 405 -9.78 -2.88 -3.65
C HIS A 405 -10.97 -3.25 -4.55
N ALA A 406 -10.74 -3.33 -5.87
CA ALA A 406 -11.79 -3.68 -6.82
C ALA A 406 -12.35 -5.09 -6.55
N LEU A 407 -11.47 -6.07 -6.33
CA LEU A 407 -11.85 -7.43 -5.99
C LEU A 407 -12.58 -7.50 -4.64
N LEU A 408 -12.06 -6.83 -3.62
CA LEU A 408 -12.66 -6.77 -2.29
C LEU A 408 -14.09 -6.21 -2.35
N PHE A 409 -14.31 -5.09 -3.03
CA PHE A 409 -15.63 -4.47 -3.13
C PHE A 409 -16.60 -5.31 -3.96
N LYS A 410 -16.12 -5.92 -5.05
CA LYS A 410 -16.91 -6.87 -5.86
C LYS A 410 -17.37 -8.05 -5.03
N GLU A 411 -16.46 -8.71 -4.31
CA GLU A 411 -16.80 -9.89 -3.51
C GLU A 411 -17.69 -9.53 -2.31
N TYR A 412 -17.39 -8.44 -1.62
CA TYR A 412 -18.19 -7.96 -0.49
C TYR A 412 -19.63 -7.61 -0.86
N ALA A 413 -19.85 -6.93 -1.98
CA ALA A 413 -21.18 -6.52 -2.43
C ALA A 413 -22.13 -7.69 -2.60
N LYS A 414 -21.64 -8.90 -2.94
CA LYS A 414 -22.45 -10.12 -3.11
C LYS A 414 -23.15 -10.57 -1.81
N TYR A 415 -22.60 -10.18 -0.66
CA TYR A 415 -23.16 -10.56 0.63
C TYR A 415 -24.20 -9.58 1.16
N ILE A 416 -24.40 -8.42 0.53
CA ILE A 416 -25.39 -7.42 0.95
C ILE A 416 -26.77 -7.83 0.45
N VAL A 417 -27.70 -8.06 1.38
CA VAL A 417 -29.08 -8.48 1.07
C VAL A 417 -30.10 -7.37 1.30
N SER A 418 -29.70 -6.25 1.95
CA SER A 418 -30.59 -5.11 2.13
C SER A 418 -30.55 -4.17 0.92
N PRO A 419 -31.64 -3.42 0.63
CA PRO A 419 -31.61 -2.37 -0.37
C PRO A 419 -30.53 -1.33 -0.06
N ILE A 420 -29.78 -0.91 -1.09
CA ILE A 420 -28.80 0.16 -0.98
C ILE A 420 -29.50 1.50 -1.16
N GLN A 421 -29.40 2.35 -0.15
CA GLN A 421 -30.08 3.65 -0.11
C GLN A 421 -29.20 4.68 0.58
N VAL A 422 -29.12 5.87 0.02
CA VAL A 422 -28.48 7.02 0.67
C VAL A 422 -29.31 7.41 1.89
N GLN A 423 -28.68 7.46 3.05
CA GLN A 423 -29.34 7.77 4.30
C GLN A 423 -29.45 9.28 4.54
N PRO A 424 -30.47 9.74 5.27
CA PRO A 424 -30.56 11.16 5.66
C PRO A 424 -29.29 11.64 6.38
N GLY A 425 -28.80 12.81 5.97
CA GLY A 425 -27.59 13.41 6.53
C GLY A 425 -26.28 12.86 6.01
N MET A 426 -26.30 12.00 5.00
CA MET A 426 -25.11 11.68 4.21
C MET A 426 -24.80 12.81 3.22
N GLU A 427 -23.53 13.15 3.10
CA GLU A 427 -23.01 14.07 2.09
C GLU A 427 -22.53 13.28 0.86
N LYS A 428 -22.78 13.80 -0.32
CA LYS A 428 -22.15 13.31 -1.55
C LYS A 428 -20.71 13.79 -1.59
N ILE A 429 -19.78 12.87 -1.86
CA ILE A 429 -18.38 13.22 -2.06
C ILE A 429 -18.18 13.53 -3.53
N GLU A 430 -17.88 14.80 -3.81
CA GLU A 430 -17.75 15.27 -5.20
C GLU A 430 -16.42 14.79 -5.81
N GLN A 431 -16.47 14.44 -7.09
CA GLN A 431 -15.27 14.20 -7.86
C GLN A 431 -14.41 15.48 -7.91
N PRO A 432 -13.07 15.37 -7.83
CA PRO A 432 -12.23 16.54 -8.01
C PRO A 432 -12.47 17.12 -9.41
N ASP A 433 -12.88 18.35 -9.39
CA ASP A 433 -13.08 19.29 -10.47
C ASP A 433 -13.60 18.74 -11.83
N GLU A 434 -14.90 18.92 -12.08
CA GLU A 434 -15.54 18.73 -13.38
C GLU A 434 -15.07 19.76 -14.45
N ALA A 435 -14.13 20.67 -14.13
CA ALA A 435 -13.62 21.71 -15.01
C ALA A 435 -12.92 21.15 -16.26
N TYR A 436 -12.51 19.89 -16.22
CA TYR A 436 -12.00 19.18 -17.38
C TYR A 436 -13.15 18.44 -18.07
N HIS A 437 -13.74 19.02 -19.09
CA HIS A 437 -14.64 18.30 -20.01
C HIS A 437 -13.85 17.15 -20.64
N CYS A 438 -13.92 15.99 -20.02
CA CYS A 438 -13.31 14.77 -20.53
C CYS A 438 -14.27 14.15 -21.53
N PRO A 439 -13.93 14.10 -22.82
CA PRO A 439 -14.73 13.35 -23.79
C PRO A 439 -14.52 11.87 -23.52
N CYS A 440 -15.39 11.29 -22.68
CA CYS A 440 -15.33 9.87 -22.35
C CYS A 440 -15.84 9.03 -23.53
N GLU A 441 -14.98 8.70 -24.46
CA GLU A 441 -15.23 7.68 -25.47
C GLU A 441 -14.88 6.30 -24.88
N ARG A 442 -15.78 5.33 -25.03
CA ARG A 442 -15.47 3.94 -24.74
C ARG A 442 -14.49 3.42 -25.80
N THR A 443 -13.21 3.50 -25.51
CA THR A 443 -12.18 2.86 -26.32
C THR A 443 -12.20 1.37 -26.01
N THR A 444 -12.65 0.57 -26.96
CA THR A 444 -12.31 -0.86 -27.02
C THR A 444 -10.83 -0.94 -27.38
N LEU A 445 -9.95 -1.00 -26.38
CA LEU A 445 -8.54 -1.29 -26.63
C LEU A 445 -8.42 -2.70 -27.20
N PRO A 446 -7.63 -2.91 -28.27
CA PRO A 446 -7.29 -4.26 -28.70
C PRO A 446 -6.59 -5.00 -27.55
N ARG A 447 -6.99 -6.25 -27.31
CA ARG A 447 -6.53 -7.09 -26.19
C ARG A 447 -5.02 -7.39 -26.14
N ASP A 448 -4.25 -6.99 -27.14
CA ASP A 448 -2.87 -7.41 -27.36
C ASP A 448 -1.80 -6.33 -27.05
N GLU A 449 -2.18 -5.15 -26.53
CA GLU A 449 -1.25 -4.01 -26.39
C GLU A 449 -1.07 -3.49 -24.94
N LEU A 450 -1.31 -4.33 -23.92
CA LEU A 450 -1.01 -3.98 -22.53
C LEU A 450 0.17 -4.78 -21.98
#